data_cfc29683a5e532747c51b1e3d5946c2a
#
_entry.id   cfc29683a5e532747c51b1e3d5946c2a
#
_cell.length_a   1.000
_cell.length_b   1.000
_cell.length_c   1.000
_cell.angle_alpha   90.00
_cell.angle_beta   90.00
_cell.angle_gamma   90.00
#
_symmetry.space_group_name_H-M   'P 1'
#
loop_
_entity.id
_entity.type
_entity.pdbx_description
1 polymer ?
#
loop_
_entity_poly.entity_id
_entity_poly.type
_entity_poly.pdbx_seq_one_letter_code
_entity_poly.pdbx_strand_id
1 'polypeptide(L)'
;MAAVRRFVIALTVLTVVLACDRSPTAITSDPAAPLLLANLSKTGALLPCKPLGYDSVTQMIGPAGGVLKISKHNLLVPAGALSAVVSITAVAPSDTVNRVALRPEGLTFSQPAVLTMFYGNCRVISQSKQIAYTTDSLIILQYVPSFDTPTAKLVTGQLRHFSNYAIAW
;
A
#
# COMPACT_ATOMS: atom_id res chain seq x y z
N MET A 1 35.13 -70.48 -30.75
CA MET A 1 35.28 -70.53 -32.24
C MET A 1 35.02 -69.13 -32.79
N ALA A 2 36.00 -68.59 -33.36
CA ALA A 2 36.08 -67.73 -34.54
C ALA A 2 35.11 -66.53 -34.58
N ALA A 3 35.46 -65.35 -34.98
CA ALA A 3 36.65 -64.81 -35.64
C ALA A 3 36.61 -63.25 -35.52
N VAL A 4 37.77 -62.76 -35.42
CA VAL A 4 38.20 -61.37 -35.58
C VAL A 4 37.77 -60.80 -36.94
N ARG A 5 37.31 -59.55 -36.99
CA ARG A 5 37.56 -58.69 -38.14
C ARG A 5 37.69 -57.22 -37.74
N ARG A 6 38.90 -56.77 -37.77
CA ARG A 6 39.37 -55.38 -37.72
C ARG A 6 38.88 -54.65 -38.99
N PHE A 7 38.36 -53.44 -38.81
CA PHE A 7 38.37 -52.45 -39.88
C PHE A 7 38.81 -51.09 -39.24
N VAL A 8 39.99 -50.71 -39.65
CA VAL A 8 40.60 -49.40 -39.46
C VAL A 8 40.09 -48.54 -40.60
N ILE A 9 39.42 -47.43 -40.31
CA ILE A 9 39.24 -46.36 -41.28
C ILE A 9 39.57 -45.04 -40.61
N ALA A 10 40.45 -44.33 -41.31
CA ALA A 10 41.15 -43.10 -40.95
C ALA A 10 40.27 -41.90 -40.64
N LEU A 11 40.66 -41.24 -39.66
CA LEU A 11 40.97 -39.85 -39.38
C LEU A 11 40.75 -38.86 -40.55
N THR A 12 39.80 -37.97 -40.41
CA THR A 12 39.88 -36.59 -40.89
C THR A 12 39.29 -35.66 -39.84
N VAL A 13 40.19 -34.98 -39.13
CA VAL A 13 39.88 -33.89 -38.24
C VAL A 13 39.57 -32.66 -39.08
N LEU A 14 38.30 -32.25 -39.12
CA LEU A 14 37.91 -30.95 -39.67
C LEU A 14 37.55 -30.04 -38.47
N THR A 15 38.53 -29.25 -38.04
CA THR A 15 38.31 -28.19 -37.10
C THR A 15 37.54 -27.03 -37.72
N VAL A 16 36.25 -26.96 -37.50
CA VAL A 16 35.47 -25.74 -37.76
C VAL A 16 35.55 -24.83 -36.58
N VAL A 17 36.35 -23.78 -36.68
CA VAL A 17 36.37 -22.67 -35.75
C VAL A 17 35.14 -21.83 -36.02
N LEU A 18 34.06 -22.01 -35.25
CA LEU A 18 32.94 -21.09 -35.20
C LEU A 18 33.33 -19.91 -34.31
N ALA A 19 33.80 -18.84 -34.92
CA ALA A 19 33.87 -17.55 -34.28
C ALA A 19 32.45 -17.09 -33.96
N CYS A 20 32.03 -17.18 -32.69
CA CYS A 20 30.85 -16.48 -32.19
C CYS A 20 31.15 -14.99 -32.12
N ASP A 21 30.82 -14.27 -33.17
CA ASP A 21 30.75 -12.83 -33.17
C ASP A 21 29.58 -12.42 -32.27
N ARG A 22 29.88 -12.08 -31.01
CA ARG A 22 28.95 -11.50 -30.10
C ARG A 22 28.86 -10.00 -30.40
N SER A 23 28.06 -9.64 -31.38
CA SER A 23 27.60 -8.26 -31.51
C SER A 23 26.91 -7.86 -30.20
N PRO A 24 27.29 -6.76 -29.55
CA PRO A 24 26.50 -6.26 -28.45
C PRO A 24 25.14 -5.89 -28.98
N THR A 25 24.13 -6.66 -28.59
CA THR A 25 22.72 -6.32 -28.84
C THR A 25 22.49 -4.96 -28.21
N ALA A 26 22.34 -3.95 -29.03
CA ALA A 26 21.86 -2.65 -28.56
C ALA A 26 20.56 -2.89 -27.79
N ILE A 27 20.55 -2.49 -26.52
CA ILE A 27 19.35 -2.50 -25.71
C ILE A 27 18.41 -1.50 -26.38
N THR A 28 17.51 -2.03 -27.20
CA THR A 28 16.37 -1.28 -27.69
C THR A 28 15.61 -0.86 -26.44
N SER A 29 15.67 0.42 -26.11
CA SER A 29 14.90 1.02 -25.04
C SER A 29 13.43 0.71 -25.31
N ASP A 30 12.85 -0.18 -24.52
CA ASP A 30 11.43 -0.52 -24.58
C ASP A 30 10.65 0.78 -24.33
N PRO A 31 9.81 1.25 -25.26
CA PRO A 31 9.00 2.45 -25.04
C PRO A 31 8.01 2.33 -23.87
N ALA A 32 7.85 1.15 -23.27
CA ALA A 32 7.03 0.94 -22.08
C ALA A 32 7.74 1.38 -20.77
N ALA A 33 9.07 1.55 -20.77
CA ALA A 33 9.80 1.99 -19.58
C ALA A 33 9.37 3.37 -19.05
N PRO A 34 8.98 4.37 -19.86
CA PRO A 34 8.48 5.66 -19.37
C PRO A 34 7.17 5.54 -18.60
N LEU A 35 6.30 4.57 -18.94
CA LEU A 35 5.01 4.40 -18.28
C LEU A 35 5.13 3.81 -16.87
N LEU A 36 6.10 2.92 -16.64
CA LEU A 36 6.37 2.39 -15.31
C LEU A 36 6.98 3.46 -14.39
N LEU A 37 7.87 4.30 -14.90
CA LEU A 37 8.45 5.42 -14.16
C LEU A 37 7.41 6.53 -13.90
N ALA A 38 6.49 6.78 -14.83
CA ALA A 38 5.42 7.76 -14.65
C ALA A 38 4.43 7.35 -13.53
N ASN A 39 4.22 6.05 -13.31
CA ASN A 39 3.40 5.55 -12.21
C ASN A 39 4.13 5.58 -10.86
N LEU A 40 5.46 5.60 -10.84
CA LEU A 40 6.27 5.78 -9.61
C LEU A 40 6.38 7.24 -9.18
N SER A 41 6.02 8.19 -10.06
CA SER A 41 6.13 9.64 -9.79
C SER A 41 4.90 10.24 -9.12
N LYS A 42 3.92 9.46 -8.68
CA LYS A 42 2.86 9.97 -7.81
C LYS A 42 3.37 10.00 -6.37
N THR A 43 4.39 10.82 -6.15
CA THR A 43 4.87 11.18 -4.81
C THR A 43 3.80 12.05 -4.14
N GLY A 44 2.74 11.41 -3.67
CA GLY A 44 1.83 12.05 -2.75
C GLY A 44 2.58 12.38 -1.45
N ALA A 45 2.22 13.46 -0.84
CA ALA A 45 2.76 13.87 0.45
C ALA A 45 1.66 13.83 1.51
N LEU A 46 2.05 13.68 2.77
CA LEU A 46 1.14 13.85 3.88
C LEU A 46 0.64 15.29 3.93
N LEU A 47 -0.64 15.47 4.22
CA LEU A 47 -1.27 16.78 4.23
C LEU A 47 -0.92 17.53 5.52
N PRO A 48 -0.22 18.68 5.45
CA PRO A 48 0.09 19.49 6.62
C PRO A 48 -1.19 20.08 7.23
N CYS A 49 -1.34 19.97 8.55
CA CYS A 49 -2.51 20.41 9.30
C CYS A 49 -2.11 21.21 10.54
N LYS A 50 -3.01 22.07 11.02
CA LYS A 50 -2.91 22.58 12.39
C LYS A 50 -3.27 21.43 13.34
N PRO A 51 -2.48 21.20 14.42
CA PRO A 51 -2.76 20.12 15.35
C PRO A 51 -4.20 20.18 15.88
N LEU A 52 -4.87 19.04 15.91
CA LEU A 52 -6.07 18.81 16.72
C LEU A 52 -5.65 18.39 18.13
N GLY A 53 -6.54 18.50 19.11
CA GLY A 53 -6.29 17.96 20.45
C GLY A 53 -6.05 16.45 20.39
N TYR A 54 -5.17 15.95 21.24
CA TYR A 54 -5.00 14.51 21.44
C TYR A 54 -6.33 13.87 21.87
N ASP A 55 -6.62 12.71 21.31
CA ASP A 55 -7.76 11.90 21.72
C ASP A 55 -7.41 10.40 21.62
N SER A 56 -8.01 9.60 22.51
CA SER A 56 -7.86 8.16 22.53
C SER A 56 -9.14 7.52 23.04
N VAL A 57 -9.66 6.55 22.28
CA VAL A 57 -10.89 5.85 22.64
C VAL A 57 -10.70 4.36 22.46
N THR A 58 -11.26 3.58 23.41
CA THR A 58 -11.30 2.13 23.33
C THR A 58 -12.75 1.66 23.39
N GLN A 59 -13.13 0.76 22.50
CA GLN A 59 -14.48 0.21 22.43
C GLN A 59 -14.44 -1.27 22.06
N MET A 60 -15.34 -2.06 22.68
CA MET A 60 -15.57 -3.45 22.28
C MET A 60 -16.47 -3.48 21.05
N ILE A 61 -16.00 -4.03 19.95
CA ILE A 61 -16.75 -4.18 18.70
C ILE A 61 -16.71 -5.65 18.30
N GLY A 62 -17.85 -6.20 17.91
CA GLY A 62 -18.01 -7.61 17.56
C GLY A 62 -18.68 -7.82 16.21
N PRO A 63 -19.26 -9.01 15.97
CA PRO A 63 -19.88 -9.36 14.70
C PRO A 63 -21.03 -8.44 14.27
N ALA A 64 -21.69 -7.76 15.20
CA ALA A 64 -22.73 -6.76 14.88
C ALA A 64 -22.17 -5.47 14.27
N GLY A 65 -20.83 -5.31 14.27
CA GLY A 65 -20.20 -4.09 13.85
C GLY A 65 -20.32 -2.96 14.88
N GLY A 66 -19.96 -1.74 14.49
CA GLY A 66 -20.05 -0.57 15.35
C GLY A 66 -19.40 0.66 14.76
N VAL A 67 -19.59 1.80 15.42
CA VAL A 67 -18.95 3.07 15.06
C VAL A 67 -18.11 3.55 16.23
N LEU A 68 -16.87 3.88 15.96
CA LEU A 68 -15.94 4.47 16.92
C LEU A 68 -15.58 5.88 16.47
N LYS A 69 -15.87 6.86 17.34
CA LYS A 69 -15.53 8.27 17.09
C LYS A 69 -14.24 8.61 17.82
N ILE A 70 -13.31 9.21 17.09
CA ILE A 70 -12.01 9.62 17.62
C ILE A 70 -11.68 11.03 17.12
N SER A 71 -11.65 12.02 18.02
CA SER A 71 -11.53 13.43 17.70
C SER A 71 -12.60 13.85 16.65
N LYS A 72 -12.19 14.33 15.50
CA LYS A 72 -13.06 14.66 14.36
C LYS A 72 -13.13 13.55 13.30
N HIS A 73 -12.68 12.35 13.62
CA HIS A 73 -12.64 11.20 12.71
C HIS A 73 -13.63 10.13 13.16
N ASN A 74 -14.05 9.27 12.24
CA ASN A 74 -14.95 8.16 12.51
C ASN A 74 -14.42 6.87 11.88
N LEU A 75 -14.48 5.78 12.63
CA LEU A 75 -14.28 4.43 12.11
C LEU A 75 -15.60 3.68 12.17
N LEU A 76 -16.10 3.23 11.03
CA LEU A 76 -17.23 2.33 10.91
C LEU A 76 -16.69 0.91 10.66
N VAL A 77 -17.00 -0.01 11.55
CA VAL A 77 -16.79 -1.45 11.35
C VAL A 77 -18.15 -2.04 10.96
N PRO A 78 -18.33 -2.53 9.73
CA PRO A 78 -19.63 -3.06 9.30
C PRO A 78 -19.95 -4.38 9.99
N ALA A 79 -21.23 -4.74 10.05
CA ALA A 79 -21.68 -6.02 10.55
C ALA A 79 -21.04 -7.14 9.72
N GLY A 80 -20.58 -8.21 10.38
CA GLY A 80 -19.87 -9.33 9.73
C GLY A 80 -18.41 -9.07 9.39
N ALA A 81 -17.88 -7.87 9.65
CA ALA A 81 -16.46 -7.57 9.43
C ALA A 81 -15.55 -8.31 10.43
N LEU A 82 -16.04 -8.57 11.63
CA LEU A 82 -15.36 -9.30 12.69
C LEU A 82 -16.12 -10.59 13.03
N SER A 83 -15.39 -11.68 13.27
CA SER A 83 -15.98 -12.96 13.69
C SER A 83 -16.17 -13.08 15.20
N ALA A 84 -15.47 -12.25 15.97
CA ALA A 84 -15.52 -12.22 17.44
C ALA A 84 -15.49 -10.78 17.96
N VAL A 85 -15.79 -10.62 19.25
CA VAL A 85 -15.68 -9.34 19.94
C VAL A 85 -14.21 -9.02 20.16
N VAL A 86 -13.79 -7.83 19.73
CA VAL A 86 -12.42 -7.32 19.84
C VAL A 86 -12.43 -5.97 20.57
N SER A 87 -11.48 -5.77 21.47
CA SER A 87 -11.21 -4.46 22.06
C SER A 87 -10.43 -3.61 21.04
N ILE A 88 -11.07 -2.63 20.46
CA ILE A 88 -10.49 -1.73 19.47
C ILE A 88 -10.12 -0.42 20.14
N THR A 89 -8.85 -0.03 20.00
CA THR A 89 -8.35 1.29 20.43
C THR A 89 -7.98 2.13 19.21
N ALA A 90 -8.51 3.34 19.15
CA ALA A 90 -8.09 4.36 18.20
C ALA A 90 -7.40 5.51 18.94
N VAL A 91 -6.30 6.00 18.40
CA VAL A 91 -5.54 7.13 18.92
C VAL A 91 -5.39 8.17 17.83
N ALA A 92 -5.82 9.40 18.08
CA ALA A 92 -5.56 10.58 17.26
C ALA A 92 -4.58 11.49 18.00
N PRO A 93 -3.28 11.44 17.70
CA PRO A 93 -2.30 12.28 18.38
C PRO A 93 -2.44 13.74 17.98
N SER A 94 -2.00 14.66 18.85
CA SER A 94 -1.83 16.07 18.49
C SER A 94 -0.57 16.21 17.63
N ASP A 95 -0.76 16.32 16.32
CA ASP A 95 0.33 16.31 15.34
C ASP A 95 0.08 17.32 14.22
N THR A 96 1.10 17.65 13.45
CA THR A 96 1.03 18.50 12.25
C THR A 96 0.46 17.78 11.02
N VAL A 97 0.09 16.51 11.17
CA VAL A 97 -0.62 15.68 10.19
C VAL A 97 -1.81 15.03 10.88
N ASN A 98 -3.01 15.13 10.31
CA ASN A 98 -4.13 14.37 10.84
C ASN A 98 -3.89 12.89 10.58
N ARG A 99 -3.74 12.12 11.66
CA ARG A 99 -3.52 10.67 11.63
C ARG A 99 -4.32 9.95 12.71
N VAL A 100 -4.57 8.67 12.47
CA VAL A 100 -5.24 7.77 13.42
C VAL A 100 -4.44 6.47 13.49
N ALA A 101 -4.05 6.08 14.70
CA ALA A 101 -3.48 4.76 14.96
C ALA A 101 -4.58 3.83 15.46
N LEU A 102 -4.76 2.68 14.82
CA LEU A 102 -5.78 1.67 15.14
C LEU A 102 -5.13 0.41 15.69
N ARG A 103 -5.65 -0.08 16.81
CA ARG A 103 -5.15 -1.27 17.52
C ARG A 103 -6.27 -2.27 17.82
N PRO A 104 -6.01 -3.58 17.85
CA PRO A 104 -4.68 -4.20 17.70
C PRO A 104 -4.16 -4.08 16.27
N GLU A 105 -2.86 -3.82 16.13
CA GLU A 105 -2.23 -3.73 14.80
C GLU A 105 -2.32 -5.07 14.07
N GLY A 106 -2.52 -5.02 12.75
CA GLY A 106 -2.67 -6.22 11.92
C GLY A 106 -4.04 -6.91 12.02
N LEU A 107 -4.99 -6.41 12.84
CA LEU A 107 -6.36 -6.93 12.83
C LEU A 107 -6.95 -6.80 11.42
N THR A 108 -7.37 -7.92 10.85
CA THR A 108 -7.97 -7.99 9.51
C THR A 108 -9.48 -8.09 9.56
N PHE A 109 -10.14 -7.71 8.47
CA PHE A 109 -11.59 -7.68 8.34
C PHE A 109 -12.05 -8.58 7.20
N SER A 110 -13.16 -9.31 7.42
CA SER A 110 -13.84 -10.06 6.35
C SER A 110 -14.49 -9.12 5.32
N GLN A 111 -14.94 -7.94 5.79
CA GLN A 111 -15.43 -6.82 4.99
C GLN A 111 -14.66 -5.57 5.39
N PRO A 112 -14.27 -4.69 4.45
CA PRO A 112 -13.49 -3.51 4.77
C PRO A 112 -14.16 -2.62 5.81
N ALA A 113 -13.43 -2.20 6.84
CA ALA A 113 -13.85 -1.11 7.70
C ALA A 113 -13.72 0.22 6.96
N VAL A 114 -14.49 1.22 7.36
CA VAL A 114 -14.52 2.53 6.71
C VAL A 114 -14.00 3.59 7.67
N LEU A 115 -12.87 4.19 7.33
CA LEU A 115 -12.30 5.31 8.07
C LEU A 115 -12.66 6.63 7.37
N THR A 116 -13.34 7.53 8.07
CA THR A 116 -13.62 8.88 7.61
C THR A 116 -12.80 9.87 8.41
N MET A 117 -11.96 10.65 7.74
CA MET A 117 -11.05 11.61 8.36
C MET A 117 -11.40 13.05 7.95
N PHE A 118 -11.49 13.93 8.94
CA PHE A 118 -11.71 15.37 8.74
C PHE A 118 -10.37 16.05 8.44
N TYR A 119 -10.38 17.02 7.49
CA TYR A 119 -9.21 17.80 7.13
C TYR A 119 -9.45 19.32 7.03
N GLY A 120 -10.53 19.82 7.66
CA GLY A 120 -10.82 21.26 7.63
C GLY A 120 -9.81 22.15 8.38
N ASN A 121 -8.93 21.55 9.21
CA ASN A 121 -7.80 22.19 9.88
C ASN A 121 -6.50 22.12 9.08
N CYS A 122 -6.53 21.55 7.87
CA CYS A 122 -5.33 21.30 7.08
C CYS A 122 -5.12 22.37 6.01
N ARG A 123 -3.92 22.41 5.43
CA ARG A 123 -3.57 23.28 4.32
C ARG A 123 -4.51 23.05 3.14
N VAL A 124 -4.99 24.14 2.56
CA VAL A 124 -5.80 24.06 1.34
C VAL A 124 -4.91 23.75 0.15
N ILE A 125 -5.22 22.69 -0.55
CA ILE A 125 -4.57 22.27 -1.81
C ILE A 125 -5.65 21.82 -2.80
N SER A 126 -5.38 21.94 -4.09
CA SER A 126 -6.34 21.58 -5.16
C SER A 126 -6.45 20.07 -5.40
N GLN A 127 -5.42 19.31 -5.05
CA GLN A 127 -5.40 17.86 -5.26
C GLN A 127 -6.41 17.15 -4.35
N SER A 128 -7.00 16.07 -4.86
CA SER A 128 -7.87 15.18 -4.08
C SER A 128 -7.11 14.56 -2.92
N LYS A 129 -7.77 14.49 -1.76
CA LYS A 129 -7.21 13.88 -0.55
C LYS A 129 -7.43 12.38 -0.59
N GLN A 130 -6.47 11.65 -0.04
CA GLN A 130 -6.47 10.21 0.10
C GLN A 130 -6.10 9.85 1.54
N ILE A 131 -6.46 8.65 1.97
CA ILE A 131 -5.93 8.07 3.21
C ILE A 131 -4.74 7.21 2.82
N ALA A 132 -3.62 7.40 3.51
CA ALA A 132 -2.43 6.59 3.36
C ALA A 132 -2.22 5.70 4.59
N TYR A 133 -1.86 4.45 4.37
CA TYR A 133 -1.26 3.58 5.35
C TYR A 133 0.19 4.02 5.56
N THR A 134 0.60 4.22 6.82
CA THR A 134 1.91 4.76 7.15
C THR A 134 2.61 3.94 8.23
N THR A 135 3.93 4.11 8.33
CA THR A 135 4.69 3.72 9.53
C THR A 135 4.41 4.69 10.68
N ASP A 136 4.87 4.35 11.91
CA ASP A 136 4.85 5.27 13.05
C ASP A 136 5.62 6.58 12.76
N SER A 137 6.66 6.50 11.93
CA SER A 137 7.47 7.65 11.48
C SER A 137 6.85 8.40 10.30
N LEU A 138 5.58 8.14 9.96
CA LEU A 138 4.83 8.81 8.89
C LEU A 138 5.38 8.58 7.48
N ILE A 139 6.12 7.49 7.23
CA ILE A 139 6.48 7.07 5.88
C ILE A 139 5.25 6.43 5.25
N ILE A 140 4.84 6.91 4.08
CA ILE A 140 3.72 6.34 3.33
C ILE A 140 4.15 4.99 2.77
N LEU A 141 3.41 3.94 3.13
CA LEU A 141 3.59 2.58 2.63
C LEU A 141 2.64 2.27 1.48
N GLN A 142 1.40 2.74 1.58
CA GLN A 142 0.37 2.50 0.58
C GLN A 142 -0.75 3.53 0.69
N TYR A 143 -1.37 3.88 -0.45
CA TYR A 143 -2.65 4.59 -0.47
C TYR A 143 -3.79 3.58 -0.43
N VAL A 144 -4.77 3.83 0.43
CA VAL A 144 -5.99 3.01 0.45
C VAL A 144 -7.03 3.58 -0.52
N PRO A 145 -7.91 2.75 -1.08
CA PRO A 145 -9.03 3.25 -1.89
C PRO A 145 -9.81 4.29 -1.11
N SER A 146 -9.82 5.53 -1.60
CA SER A 146 -10.35 6.69 -0.88
C SER A 146 -11.28 7.52 -1.75
N PHE A 147 -12.24 8.18 -1.10
CA PHE A 147 -13.14 9.15 -1.70
C PHE A 147 -13.05 10.48 -0.95
N ASP A 148 -12.71 11.55 -1.67
CA ASP A 148 -12.62 12.91 -1.13
C ASP A 148 -13.95 13.65 -1.28
N THR A 149 -14.42 14.29 -0.21
CA THR A 149 -15.60 15.16 -0.19
C THR A 149 -15.17 16.57 0.21
N PRO A 150 -14.67 17.39 -0.73
CA PRO A 150 -14.07 18.69 -0.42
C PRO A 150 -15.02 19.68 0.25
N THR A 151 -16.31 19.63 -0.05
CA THR A 151 -17.34 20.51 0.55
C THR A 151 -17.50 20.25 2.04
N ALA A 152 -17.43 19.00 2.47
CA ALA A 152 -17.50 18.59 3.87
C ALA A 152 -16.13 18.57 4.57
N LYS A 153 -15.02 18.73 3.82
CA LYS A 153 -13.65 18.56 4.32
C LYS A 153 -13.42 17.18 4.94
N LEU A 154 -13.94 16.16 4.27
CA LEU A 154 -13.85 14.76 4.69
C LEU A 154 -13.20 13.92 3.59
N VAL A 155 -12.34 12.98 4.00
CA VAL A 155 -11.87 11.90 3.14
C VAL A 155 -12.22 10.57 3.79
N THR A 156 -12.78 9.65 2.99
CA THR A 156 -13.20 8.32 3.45
C THR A 156 -12.40 7.27 2.74
N GLY A 157 -11.86 6.31 3.49
CA GLY A 157 -11.06 5.20 2.95
C GLY A 157 -11.51 3.84 3.47
N GLN A 158 -11.29 2.80 2.66
CA GLN A 158 -11.63 1.41 2.99
C GLN A 158 -10.41 0.69 3.54
N LEU A 159 -10.47 0.25 4.79
CA LEU A 159 -9.40 -0.43 5.51
C LEU A 159 -9.61 -1.94 5.51
N ARG A 160 -8.59 -2.70 5.13
CA ARG A 160 -8.60 -4.17 5.20
C ARG A 160 -7.94 -4.70 6.46
N HIS A 161 -7.15 -3.90 7.13
CA HIS A 161 -6.47 -4.22 8.39
C HIS A 161 -6.31 -2.97 9.24
N PHE A 162 -5.94 -3.15 10.52
CA PHE A 162 -5.57 -2.03 11.40
C PHE A 162 -4.09 -1.74 11.34
N SER A 163 -3.78 -0.46 11.33
CA SER A 163 -2.44 0.11 11.41
C SER A 163 -2.51 1.62 11.68
N ASN A 164 -1.52 2.36 11.21
CA ASN A 164 -1.50 3.82 11.24
C ASN A 164 -1.98 4.37 9.89
N TYR A 165 -2.87 5.30 9.93
CA TYR A 165 -3.45 5.95 8.76
C TYR A 165 -3.35 7.46 8.88
N ALA A 166 -3.00 8.13 7.79
CA ALA A 166 -2.86 9.59 7.74
C ALA A 166 -3.48 10.14 6.46
N ILE A 167 -3.82 11.43 6.47
CA ILE A 167 -4.32 12.12 5.28
C ILE A 167 -3.15 12.53 4.41
N ALA A 168 -3.27 12.21 3.11
CA ALA A 168 -2.29 12.50 2.06
C ALA A 168 -2.99 13.08 0.82
N TRP A 169 -2.22 13.42 -0.20
CA TRP A 169 -2.69 13.95 -1.49
C TRP A 169 -1.81 13.52 -2.65
#